data_5df1213f7b4553642c5118742523c236
#
_entry.id   5df1213f7b4553642c5118742523c236
#
_cell.length_a   1.000
_cell.length_b   1.000
_cell.length_c   1.000
_cell.angle_alpha   90.00
_cell.angle_beta   90.00
_cell.angle_gamma   90.00
#
_symmetry.space_group_name_H-M   'P 1'
#
loop_
_entity.id
_entity.type
_entity.pdbx_description
1 polymer ?
#
loop_
_entity_poly.entity_id
_entity_poly.type
_entity_poly.pdbx_seq_one_letter_code
_entity_poly.pdbx_strand_id
1 'polypeptide(L)'
;EDGSFILDQSYFNYATGLEMTSKKFENLFEKKTRIPSDKLEQFHMDVAASIQKITEEIVIKICQNIHNEQKQDNLCLSGGVALNCVANGQILKNTSFKKIWVQPASGDAGNALGAALAYWHIGLGEKREIKEEDSMKGSYLGTEYSNDQIEEELKKCNAVFRKYEKSEIINLTAKDLSDS
;
A
#
# COMPACT_ATOMS: atom_id res chain seq x y z
N GLU A 1 24.28 9.00 0.34
CA GLU A 1 24.53 8.35 1.64
C GLU A 1 23.27 8.34 2.51
N ASP A 2 22.47 9.42 2.50
CA ASP A 2 21.23 9.61 3.28
C ASP A 2 19.95 9.08 2.60
N GLY A 3 20.06 8.54 1.38
CA GLY A 3 18.93 8.07 0.57
C GLY A 3 18.32 9.16 -0.32
N SER A 4 18.83 10.37 -0.30
CA SER A 4 18.41 11.41 -1.23
C SER A 4 18.66 10.99 -2.68
N PHE A 5 17.73 11.34 -3.56
CA PHE A 5 17.80 11.02 -4.98
C PHE A 5 17.20 12.16 -5.82
N ILE A 6 17.56 12.19 -7.08
CA ILE A 6 16.98 13.10 -8.06
C ILE A 6 16.50 12.26 -9.24
N LEU A 7 15.23 12.44 -9.61
CA LEU A 7 14.64 11.82 -10.78
C LEU A 7 14.89 12.72 -12.01
N ASP A 8 15.54 12.19 -13.04
CA ASP A 8 15.65 12.91 -14.32
C ASP A 8 14.27 12.91 -15.02
N GLN A 9 13.55 14.01 -14.85
CA GLN A 9 12.21 14.20 -15.40
C GLN A 9 12.17 14.16 -16.94
N SER A 10 13.31 14.31 -17.63
CA SER A 10 13.34 14.25 -19.10
C SER A 10 12.96 12.88 -19.68
N TYR A 11 13.01 11.82 -18.86
CA TYR A 11 12.59 10.48 -19.24
C TYR A 11 11.08 10.24 -19.09
N PHE A 12 10.34 11.18 -18.51
CA PHE A 12 8.93 11.02 -18.13
C PHE A 12 8.06 12.13 -18.73
N ASN A 13 6.80 11.80 -18.99
CA ASN A 13 5.80 12.70 -19.56
C ASN A 13 4.57 12.90 -18.66
N TYR A 14 4.49 12.22 -17.51
CA TYR A 14 3.29 12.22 -16.66
C TYR A 14 2.91 13.59 -16.10
N ALA A 15 3.86 14.53 -16.03
CA ALA A 15 3.58 15.87 -15.50
C ALA A 15 2.74 16.74 -16.45
N THR A 16 2.85 16.53 -17.77
CA THR A 16 2.23 17.38 -18.78
C THR A 16 1.53 16.60 -19.91
N GLY A 17 1.71 15.29 -19.95
CA GLY A 17 1.19 14.40 -21.00
C GLY A 17 0.25 13.33 -20.45
N LEU A 18 -0.31 12.55 -21.38
CA LEU A 18 -1.17 11.40 -21.07
C LEU A 18 -0.40 10.07 -21.03
N GLU A 19 0.92 10.12 -21.25
CA GLU A 19 1.81 8.97 -21.25
C GLU A 19 2.76 9.06 -20.07
N MET A 20 3.11 7.92 -19.47
CA MET A 20 4.02 7.88 -18.33
C MET A 20 5.45 8.22 -18.72
N THR A 21 5.95 7.63 -19.81
CA THR A 21 7.35 7.73 -20.26
C THR A 21 7.49 8.58 -21.53
N SER A 22 8.66 9.16 -21.73
CA SER A 22 8.99 9.96 -22.92
C SER A 22 9.71 9.13 -23.98
N LYS A 23 9.86 9.72 -25.18
CA LYS A 23 10.71 9.17 -26.26
C LYS A 23 12.16 8.90 -25.80
N LYS A 24 12.68 9.70 -24.89
CA LYS A 24 14.03 9.51 -24.34
C LYS A 24 14.13 8.19 -23.57
N PHE A 25 13.06 7.79 -22.87
CA PHE A 25 12.99 6.50 -22.18
C PHE A 25 12.98 5.33 -23.17
N GLU A 26 12.18 5.43 -24.25
CA GLU A 26 12.16 4.41 -25.32
C GLU A 26 13.56 4.27 -25.98
N ASN A 27 14.21 5.38 -26.26
CA ASN A 27 15.55 5.38 -26.87
C ASN A 27 16.61 4.78 -25.95
N LEU A 28 16.50 5.00 -24.61
CA LEU A 28 17.43 4.44 -23.63
C LEU A 28 17.44 2.90 -23.66
N PHE A 29 16.28 2.32 -23.83
CA PHE A 29 16.11 0.85 -23.81
C PHE A 29 15.99 0.25 -25.22
N GLU A 30 16.01 1.06 -26.26
CA GLU A 30 15.77 0.64 -27.66
C GLU A 30 14.46 -0.16 -27.82
N LYS A 31 13.47 0.16 -27.00
CA LYS A 31 12.16 -0.50 -26.92
C LYS A 31 11.05 0.54 -26.85
N LYS A 32 9.97 0.29 -27.60
CA LYS A 32 8.74 1.10 -27.49
C LYS A 32 8.01 0.81 -26.18
N THR A 33 7.28 1.80 -25.71
CA THR A 33 6.34 1.64 -24.60
C THR A 33 5.33 0.55 -24.91
N ARG A 34 5.14 -0.41 -24.01
CA ARG A 34 4.17 -1.48 -24.13
C ARG A 34 2.74 -0.93 -24.04
N ILE A 35 1.86 -1.35 -24.92
CA ILE A 35 0.43 -1.12 -24.78
C ILE A 35 -0.24 -2.31 -24.05
N PRO A 36 -1.44 -2.13 -23.43
CA PRO A 36 -2.08 -3.17 -22.63
C PRO A 36 -2.31 -4.50 -23.35
N SER A 37 -2.51 -4.47 -24.67
CA SER A 37 -2.70 -5.68 -25.50
C SER A 37 -1.42 -6.46 -25.78
N ASP A 38 -0.25 -5.86 -25.59
CA ASP A 38 1.02 -6.51 -25.88
C ASP A 38 1.35 -7.55 -24.81
N LYS A 39 1.99 -8.64 -25.21
CA LYS A 39 2.49 -9.65 -24.27
C LYS A 39 3.59 -9.08 -23.41
N LEU A 40 3.65 -9.54 -22.17
CA LEU A 40 4.79 -9.30 -21.29
C LEU A 40 5.98 -10.15 -21.78
N GLU A 41 7.12 -9.49 -21.97
CA GLU A 41 8.40 -10.10 -22.30
C GLU A 41 9.34 -10.08 -21.10
N GLN A 42 10.41 -10.84 -21.12
CA GLN A 42 11.45 -10.82 -20.08
C GLN A 42 11.98 -9.42 -19.81
N PHE A 43 12.18 -8.63 -20.85
CA PHE A 43 12.59 -7.22 -20.74
C PHE A 43 11.70 -6.41 -19.79
N HIS A 44 10.38 -6.55 -19.90
CA HIS A 44 9.44 -5.81 -19.03
C HIS A 44 9.57 -6.23 -17.57
N MET A 45 9.79 -7.52 -17.33
CA MET A 45 10.01 -8.08 -15.98
C MET A 45 11.33 -7.58 -15.40
N ASP A 46 12.39 -7.53 -16.21
CA ASP A 46 13.71 -7.05 -15.78
C ASP A 46 13.70 -5.56 -15.42
N VAL A 47 13.02 -4.73 -16.21
CA VAL A 47 12.85 -3.29 -15.90
C VAL A 47 12.05 -3.11 -14.61
N ALA A 48 10.95 -3.87 -14.44
CA ALA A 48 10.15 -3.81 -13.23
C ALA A 48 10.94 -4.27 -11.99
N ALA A 49 11.71 -5.35 -12.09
CA ALA A 49 12.57 -5.81 -11.01
C ALA A 49 13.67 -4.80 -10.68
N SER A 50 14.23 -4.14 -11.69
CA SER A 50 15.29 -3.14 -11.51
C SER A 50 14.79 -1.92 -10.76
N ILE A 51 13.63 -1.36 -11.13
CA ILE A 51 13.06 -0.21 -10.41
C ILE A 51 12.63 -0.58 -9.00
N GLN A 52 12.10 -1.81 -8.79
CA GLN A 52 11.78 -2.30 -7.45
C GLN A 52 13.04 -2.33 -6.58
N LYS A 53 14.14 -2.88 -7.09
CA LYS A 53 15.41 -2.98 -6.36
C LYS A 53 15.95 -1.62 -5.96
N ILE A 54 15.95 -0.65 -6.90
CA ILE A 54 16.39 0.73 -6.63
C ILE A 54 15.48 1.39 -5.59
N THR A 55 14.18 1.18 -5.68
CA THR A 55 13.21 1.70 -4.71
C THR A 55 13.50 1.17 -3.31
N GLU A 56 13.74 -0.13 -3.16
CA GLU A 56 14.12 -0.73 -1.88
C GLU A 56 15.39 -0.11 -1.30
N GLU A 57 16.43 0.04 -2.11
CA GLU A 57 17.71 0.63 -1.68
C GLU A 57 17.55 2.08 -1.21
N ILE A 58 16.78 2.89 -1.92
CA ILE A 58 16.50 4.28 -1.54
C ILE A 58 15.71 4.32 -0.22
N VAL A 59 14.63 3.55 -0.13
CA VAL A 59 13.78 3.52 1.06
C VAL A 59 14.55 3.07 2.29
N ILE A 60 15.38 2.02 2.17
CA ILE A 60 16.24 1.55 3.26
C ILE A 60 17.20 2.65 3.73
N LYS A 61 17.88 3.33 2.80
CA LYS A 61 18.82 4.41 3.14
C LYS A 61 18.13 5.57 3.85
N ILE A 62 16.97 6.00 3.34
CA ILE A 62 16.17 7.05 3.99
C ILE A 62 15.78 6.62 5.40
N CYS A 63 15.27 5.40 5.56
CA CYS A 63 14.86 4.89 6.87
C CYS A 63 16.04 4.77 7.84
N GLN A 64 17.21 4.31 7.39
CA GLN A 64 18.42 4.26 8.20
C GLN A 64 18.84 5.66 8.66
N ASN A 65 18.82 6.65 7.76
CA ASN A 65 19.14 8.03 8.09
C ASN A 65 18.18 8.59 9.14
N ILE A 66 16.87 8.44 8.92
CA ILE A 66 15.83 8.88 9.87
C ILE A 66 16.02 8.20 11.23
N HIS A 67 16.30 6.90 11.27
CA HIS A 67 16.55 6.20 12.53
C HIS A 67 17.79 6.76 13.25
N ASN A 68 18.86 7.05 12.51
CA ASN A 68 20.09 7.61 13.05
C ASN A 68 19.89 9.00 13.66
N GLU A 69 19.04 9.82 13.06
CA GLU A 69 18.73 11.16 13.53
C GLU A 69 17.74 11.16 14.70
N GLN A 70 16.64 10.41 14.58
CA GLN A 70 15.52 10.47 15.50
C GLN A 70 15.60 9.47 16.65
N LYS A 71 16.39 8.39 16.50
CA LYS A 71 16.57 7.34 17.52
C LYS A 71 15.25 6.73 18.03
N GLN A 72 14.26 6.59 17.14
CA GLN A 72 12.95 6.01 17.44
C GLN A 72 12.90 4.56 17.00
N ASP A 73 12.21 3.70 17.78
CA ASP A 73 12.03 2.28 17.46
C ASP A 73 10.89 2.00 16.47
N ASN A 74 9.95 2.92 16.36
CA ASN A 74 8.73 2.76 15.58
C ASN A 74 8.73 3.70 14.38
N LEU A 75 8.31 3.19 13.22
CA LEU A 75 8.22 3.94 11.97
C LEU A 75 6.77 3.94 11.47
N CYS A 76 6.24 5.12 11.15
CA CYS A 76 4.98 5.28 10.44
C CYS A 76 5.25 5.67 8.99
N LEU A 77 4.60 4.98 8.06
CA LEU A 77 4.73 5.22 6.64
C LEU A 77 3.39 5.69 6.06
N SER A 78 3.46 6.71 5.20
CA SER A 78 2.33 7.22 4.41
C SER A 78 2.83 7.70 3.06
N GLY A 79 1.92 7.88 2.10
CA GLY A 79 2.23 8.14 0.69
C GLY A 79 2.08 6.90 -0.18
N GLY A 80 1.96 7.06 -1.50
CA GLY A 80 1.71 5.96 -2.44
C GLY A 80 2.78 4.86 -2.39
N VAL A 81 4.06 5.23 -2.23
CA VAL A 81 5.16 4.26 -2.12
C VAL A 81 5.09 3.43 -0.84
N ALA A 82 4.45 3.93 0.21
CA ALA A 82 4.23 3.17 1.45
C ALA A 82 3.33 1.93 1.27
N LEU A 83 2.64 1.79 0.13
CA LEU A 83 1.90 0.57 -0.22
C LEU A 83 2.79 -0.53 -0.82
N ASN A 84 4.08 -0.26 -1.05
CA ASN A 84 5.02 -1.26 -1.53
C ASN A 84 5.40 -2.22 -0.39
N CYS A 85 4.62 -3.29 -0.25
CA CYS A 85 4.80 -4.27 0.83
C CYS A 85 6.16 -5.00 0.79
N VAL A 86 6.77 -5.14 -0.40
CA VAL A 86 8.08 -5.75 -0.55
C VAL A 86 9.16 -4.84 0.05
N ALA A 87 9.16 -3.55 -0.32
CA ALA A 87 10.06 -2.55 0.26
C ALA A 87 9.86 -2.43 1.78
N ASN A 88 8.60 -2.40 2.25
CA ASN A 88 8.29 -2.34 3.68
C ASN A 88 8.86 -3.54 4.46
N GLY A 89 8.77 -4.74 3.89
CA GLY A 89 9.38 -5.93 4.47
C GLY A 89 10.92 -5.85 4.55
N GLN A 90 11.56 -5.16 3.62
CA GLN A 90 13.01 -4.95 3.64
C GLN A 90 13.44 -3.91 4.70
N ILE A 91 12.61 -2.94 5.03
CA ILE A 91 12.93 -1.97 6.09
C ILE A 91 13.16 -2.69 7.43
N LEU A 92 12.25 -3.57 7.85
CA LEU A 92 12.39 -4.32 9.10
C LEU A 92 13.61 -5.25 9.13
N LYS A 93 14.03 -5.77 7.97
CA LYS A 93 15.19 -6.66 7.87
C LYS A 93 16.53 -5.91 7.86
N ASN A 94 16.55 -4.68 7.34
CA ASN A 94 17.79 -3.97 7.01
C ASN A 94 17.96 -2.66 7.77
N THR A 95 17.06 -2.32 8.70
CA THR A 95 17.16 -1.12 9.54
C THR A 95 16.99 -1.48 11.02
N SER A 96 17.22 -0.52 11.90
CA SER A 96 17.07 -0.70 13.35
C SER A 96 15.64 -0.47 13.85
N PHE A 97 14.69 -0.17 12.98
CA PHE A 97 13.30 -0.06 13.38
C PHE A 97 12.75 -1.40 13.84
N LYS A 98 12.02 -1.40 14.96
CA LYS A 98 11.43 -2.60 15.55
C LYS A 98 10.00 -2.84 15.10
N LYS A 99 9.27 -1.75 14.78
CA LYS A 99 7.88 -1.82 14.33
C LYS A 99 7.65 -0.82 13.21
N ILE A 100 6.85 -1.24 12.24
CA ILE A 100 6.36 -0.38 11.15
C ILE A 100 4.84 -0.38 11.20
N TRP A 101 4.28 0.81 11.06
CA TRP A 101 2.86 0.99 10.79
C TRP A 101 2.69 1.68 9.45
N VAL A 102 1.87 1.11 8.59
CA VAL A 102 1.53 1.68 7.28
C VAL A 102 0.09 2.14 7.33
N GLN A 103 -0.17 3.41 7.00
CA GLN A 103 -1.54 3.90 6.87
C GLN A 103 -2.26 3.08 5.79
N PRO A 104 -3.39 2.39 6.09
CA PRO A 104 -4.08 1.57 5.10
C PRO A 104 -4.51 2.33 3.84
N ALA A 105 -4.91 3.59 4.00
CA ALA A 105 -5.22 4.51 2.91
C ALA A 105 -4.04 5.47 2.66
N SER A 106 -2.81 4.94 2.50
CA SER A 106 -1.60 5.78 2.43
C SER A 106 -1.45 6.55 1.12
N GLY A 107 -2.15 6.18 0.05
CA GLY A 107 -2.19 6.91 -1.21
C GLY A 107 -3.18 8.09 -1.20
N ASP A 108 -3.59 8.53 -2.37
CA ASP A 108 -4.45 9.72 -2.57
C ASP A 108 -5.79 9.64 -1.83
N ALA A 109 -6.36 8.45 -1.68
CA ALA A 109 -7.59 8.24 -0.93
C ALA A 109 -7.51 8.69 0.54
N GLY A 110 -6.33 8.61 1.15
CA GLY A 110 -6.08 9.03 2.52
C GLY A 110 -6.07 10.54 2.73
N ASN A 111 -5.98 11.32 1.66
CA ASN A 111 -5.97 12.78 1.74
C ASN A 111 -7.28 13.32 2.34
N ALA A 112 -8.41 12.68 2.07
CA ALA A 112 -9.71 13.06 2.65
C ALA A 112 -9.71 12.90 4.18
N LEU A 113 -9.24 11.75 4.67
CA LEU A 113 -9.09 11.50 6.10
C LEU A 113 -8.07 12.45 6.73
N GLY A 114 -6.91 12.61 6.07
CA GLY A 114 -5.84 13.51 6.52
C GLY A 114 -6.29 14.96 6.62
N ALA A 115 -7.05 15.46 5.66
CA ALA A 115 -7.60 16.81 5.67
C ALA A 115 -8.57 17.03 6.83
N ALA A 116 -9.46 16.07 7.09
CA ALA A 116 -10.39 16.13 8.22
C ALA A 116 -9.66 16.15 9.57
N LEU A 117 -8.67 15.27 9.76
CA LEU A 117 -7.87 15.20 10.98
C LEU A 117 -6.97 16.43 11.16
N ALA A 118 -6.40 16.95 10.09
CA ALA A 118 -5.61 18.18 10.12
C ALA A 118 -6.48 19.38 10.54
N TYR A 119 -7.66 19.51 9.98
CA TYR A 119 -8.59 20.57 10.38
C TYR A 119 -8.98 20.43 11.85
N TRP A 120 -9.31 19.22 12.31
CA TRP A 120 -9.69 18.96 13.71
C TRP A 120 -8.57 19.28 14.69
N HIS A 121 -7.38 18.72 14.46
CA HIS A 121 -6.29 18.84 15.42
C HIS A 121 -5.45 20.12 15.28
N ILE A 122 -5.26 20.61 14.04
CA ILE A 122 -4.43 21.79 13.78
C ILE A 122 -5.30 23.02 13.64
N GLY A 123 -6.39 22.97 12.87
CA GLY A 123 -7.25 24.12 12.63
C GLY A 123 -8.08 24.50 13.85
N LEU A 124 -8.68 23.54 14.54
CA LEU A 124 -9.51 23.75 15.72
C LEU A 124 -8.73 23.59 17.04
N GLY A 125 -7.51 23.08 16.99
CA GLY A 125 -6.68 22.87 18.19
C GLY A 125 -7.14 21.74 19.11
N GLU A 126 -8.02 20.85 18.62
CA GLU A 126 -8.55 19.74 19.42
C GLU A 126 -7.47 18.73 19.75
N LYS A 127 -7.46 18.26 21.00
CA LYS A 127 -6.46 17.31 21.48
C LYS A 127 -6.68 15.94 20.85
N ARG A 128 -5.56 15.26 20.59
CA ARG A 128 -5.59 13.88 20.16
C ARG A 128 -5.90 12.96 21.35
N GLU A 129 -6.96 12.18 21.24
CA GLU A 129 -7.28 11.09 22.16
C GLU A 129 -6.65 9.80 21.63
N ILE A 130 -5.71 9.24 22.39
CA ILE A 130 -5.09 7.95 22.06
C ILE A 130 -5.92 6.85 22.70
N LYS A 131 -6.43 5.94 21.89
CA LYS A 131 -7.11 4.72 22.34
C LYS A 131 -6.14 3.55 22.26
N GLU A 132 -6.32 2.55 23.11
CA GLU A 132 -5.55 1.31 23.05
C GLU A 132 -5.90 0.47 21.81
N GLU A 133 -7.15 0.59 21.33
CA GLU A 133 -7.64 -0.09 20.15
C GLU A 133 -7.33 0.67 18.86
N ASP A 134 -7.14 -0.06 17.76
CA ASP A 134 -6.98 0.52 16.43
C ASP A 134 -8.25 1.26 15.98
N SER A 135 -8.19 2.60 15.98
CA SER A 135 -9.30 3.44 15.53
C SER A 135 -9.66 3.24 14.05
N MET A 136 -8.75 2.72 13.25
CA MET A 136 -8.98 2.35 11.85
C MET A 136 -9.65 0.98 11.71
N LYS A 137 -9.76 0.20 12.80
CA LYS A 137 -10.38 -1.15 12.80
C LYS A 137 -9.87 -2.04 11.65
N GLY A 138 -8.56 -1.98 11.34
CA GLY A 138 -7.99 -2.68 10.21
C GLY A 138 -8.56 -2.26 8.84
N SER A 139 -9.09 -1.04 8.72
CA SER A 139 -9.80 -0.50 7.55
C SER A 139 -11.22 -1.04 7.33
N TYR A 140 -11.78 -1.80 8.26
CA TYR A 140 -13.18 -2.22 8.21
C TYR A 140 -14.09 -1.09 8.70
N LEU A 141 -14.20 -0.02 7.89
CA LEU A 141 -14.98 1.19 8.22
C LEU A 141 -16.30 1.28 7.45
N GLY A 142 -16.61 0.27 6.66
CA GLY A 142 -17.87 0.21 5.89
C GLY A 142 -19.05 -0.22 6.75
N THR A 143 -20.17 -0.48 6.07
CA THR A 143 -21.39 -0.98 6.69
C THR A 143 -21.16 -2.37 7.27
N GLU A 144 -21.62 -2.58 8.50
CA GLU A 144 -21.56 -3.87 9.21
C GLU A 144 -22.95 -4.49 9.28
N TYR A 145 -23.01 -5.78 9.04
CA TYR A 145 -24.24 -6.58 9.17
C TYR A 145 -24.02 -7.70 10.17
N SER A 146 -24.99 -7.89 11.08
CA SER A 146 -24.97 -9.04 11.98
C SER A 146 -25.27 -10.34 11.20
N ASN A 147 -24.85 -11.49 11.77
CA ASN A 147 -25.14 -12.78 11.17
C ASN A 147 -26.65 -13.02 11.01
N ASP A 148 -27.47 -12.51 11.92
CA ASP A 148 -28.93 -12.66 11.85
C ASP A 148 -29.52 -11.82 10.69
N GLN A 149 -29.02 -10.61 10.49
CA GLN A 149 -29.41 -9.77 9.34
C GLN A 149 -29.02 -10.43 8.01
N ILE A 150 -27.79 -10.98 7.95
CA ILE A 150 -27.32 -11.71 6.75
C ILE A 150 -28.21 -12.92 6.49
N GLU A 151 -28.52 -13.72 7.51
CA GLU A 151 -29.37 -14.90 7.37
C GLU A 151 -30.80 -14.54 6.91
N GLU A 152 -31.36 -13.46 7.45
CA GLU A 152 -32.67 -12.95 7.04
C GLU A 152 -32.69 -12.54 5.57
N GLU A 153 -31.70 -11.78 5.13
CA GLU A 153 -31.61 -11.35 3.72
C GLU A 153 -31.39 -12.53 2.77
N LEU A 154 -30.56 -13.50 3.14
CA LEU A 154 -30.36 -14.70 2.35
C LEU A 154 -31.65 -15.52 2.19
N LYS A 155 -32.47 -15.62 3.27
CA LYS A 155 -33.79 -16.28 3.20
C LYS A 155 -34.78 -15.52 2.31
N LYS A 156 -34.79 -14.17 2.38
CA LYS A 156 -35.64 -13.34 1.50
C LYS A 156 -35.29 -13.53 0.02
N CYS A 157 -34.02 -13.70 -0.29
CA CYS A 157 -33.55 -13.95 -1.66
C CYS A 157 -33.67 -15.42 -2.10
N ASN A 158 -34.21 -16.30 -1.26
CA ASN A 158 -34.25 -17.76 -1.50
C ASN A 158 -32.85 -18.34 -1.84
N ALA A 159 -31.79 -17.81 -1.22
CA ALA A 159 -30.45 -18.29 -1.43
C ALA A 159 -30.24 -19.66 -0.76
N VAL A 160 -29.47 -20.53 -1.42
CA VAL A 160 -29.00 -21.77 -0.83
C VAL A 160 -27.69 -21.50 -0.09
N PHE A 161 -27.70 -21.61 1.22
CA PHE A 161 -26.51 -21.33 2.05
C PHE A 161 -26.39 -22.32 3.21
N ARG A 162 -25.20 -22.37 3.78
CA ARG A 162 -24.91 -23.11 5.02
C ARG A 162 -24.20 -22.17 6.00
N LYS A 163 -24.54 -22.30 7.27
CA LYS A 163 -23.89 -21.57 8.36
C LYS A 163 -22.83 -22.46 8.99
N TYR A 164 -21.67 -21.90 9.20
CA TYR A 164 -20.53 -22.60 9.81
C TYR A 164 -19.98 -21.79 10.99
N GLU A 165 -19.36 -22.48 11.92
CA GLU A 165 -18.56 -21.83 12.94
C GLU A 165 -17.29 -21.23 12.33
N LYS A 166 -16.74 -20.17 12.96
CA LYS A 166 -15.60 -19.41 12.41
C LYS A 166 -14.39 -20.29 12.06
N SER A 167 -14.04 -21.24 12.92
CA SER A 167 -12.92 -22.15 12.68
C SER A 167 -13.18 -23.08 11.50
N GLU A 168 -14.41 -23.53 11.34
CA GLU A 168 -14.80 -24.45 10.26
C GLU A 168 -14.77 -23.73 8.90
N ILE A 169 -15.35 -22.53 8.81
CA ILE A 169 -15.35 -21.76 7.55
C ILE A 169 -13.93 -21.35 7.12
N ILE A 170 -13.03 -21.06 8.07
CA ILE A 170 -11.62 -20.78 7.76
C ILE A 170 -10.96 -22.01 7.13
N ASN A 171 -11.15 -23.19 7.70
CA ASN A 171 -10.56 -24.43 7.20
C ASN A 171 -11.13 -24.81 5.83
N LEU A 172 -12.44 -24.67 5.62
CA LEU A 172 -13.06 -24.92 4.32
C LEU A 172 -12.55 -23.96 3.26
N THR A 173 -12.49 -22.66 3.57
CA THR A 173 -11.97 -21.65 2.63
C THR A 173 -10.51 -21.91 2.30
N ALA A 174 -9.68 -22.23 3.29
CA ALA A 174 -8.26 -22.55 3.04
C ALA A 174 -8.11 -23.78 2.15
N LYS A 175 -8.96 -24.78 2.33
CA LYS A 175 -8.98 -25.97 1.47
C LYS A 175 -9.39 -25.63 0.05
N ASP A 176 -10.48 -24.89 -0.14
CA ASP A 176 -10.97 -24.50 -1.47
C ASP A 176 -9.93 -23.68 -2.23
N LEU A 177 -9.20 -22.79 -1.54
CA LEU A 177 -8.10 -22.02 -2.12
C LEU A 177 -6.89 -22.88 -2.50
N SER A 178 -6.66 -23.96 -1.78
CA SER A 178 -5.54 -24.90 -2.06
C SER A 178 -5.87 -25.83 -3.23
N ASP A 179 -7.15 -26.12 -3.45
CA ASP A 179 -7.62 -27.08 -4.46
C ASP A 179 -7.95 -26.40 -5.81
N SER A 180 -7.88 -25.05 -5.88
CA SER A 180 -8.10 -24.23 -7.10
C SER A 180 -6.80 -23.85 -7.80
#